data_02920f6eb393a8172d9e792a10381059
#
_entry.id   02920f6eb393a8172d9e792a10381059
#
_cell.length_a   1.000
_cell.length_b   1.000
_cell.length_c   1.000
_cell.angle_alpha   90.00
_cell.angle_beta   90.00
_cell.angle_gamma   90.00
#
_symmetry.space_group_name_H-M   'P 1'
#
loop_
_entity.id
_entity.type
_entity.pdbx_description
1 polymer ?
#
loop_
_entity_poly.entity_id
_entity_poly.type
_entity_poly.pdbx_seq_one_letter_code
_entity_poly.pdbx_strand_id
1 'polypeptide(L)'
;MRITSWLTTTVTFAVLAVPAAADDLRRALEADYRTHLRALYEHFHAYPELSLQEHATATRLAEELRAADFVVTEGVGGTGVVAVMENGDGPTLMLRADMDALPLREQTGLPFASTVRQSTASGEESWVMHACAHDTHMTGLVGAARQLASMRDAWSGTLLLIGQPAEEIGAGARNMLDDGLFERFPTPDAVFAFHTFSQFPAGSIAYVSGPAMANVDSVDIRVRGVGGHGSAPHTAKDPIVVAGYIITALQTLVARELDPLDSGVVTIGAIRGGTTHNIIPDEVHMQLTVRSYTDDVRERLLDGIERIAHAQAASAGLPDELMPEVSWRERYTPATVNDPDLTERAVAVLRQRFGDEQVRRVPPVMGGEDFGRFGRTPQRIPIFMFWVGGTPADVFEAHHARSEAPPANHSPFFAPDAETAVTMGAEGFVALVLDHLGPP
;
A
#
# COMPACT_ATOMS: atom_id res chain seq x y z
N MET A 1 33.72 -71.75 8.68
CA MET A 1 34.06 -70.32 8.67
C MET A 1 33.39 -69.67 7.44
N ARG A 2 32.25 -68.99 7.64
CA ARG A 2 31.55 -68.26 6.55
C ARG A 2 31.80 -66.78 6.79
N ILE A 3 32.46 -66.16 5.82
CA ILE A 3 32.73 -64.71 5.82
C ILE A 3 31.54 -64.04 5.11
N THR A 4 30.76 -63.25 5.86
CA THR A 4 29.67 -62.42 5.35
C THR A 4 30.25 -61.06 4.93
N SER A 5 30.23 -60.78 3.66
CA SER A 5 30.62 -59.45 3.09
C SER A 5 29.45 -58.48 3.23
N TRP A 6 29.70 -57.36 3.91
CA TRP A 6 28.79 -56.22 3.97
C TRP A 6 29.06 -55.26 2.80
N LEU A 7 28.10 -55.15 1.89
CA LEU A 7 28.09 -54.14 0.87
C LEU A 7 27.60 -52.83 1.50
N THR A 8 28.47 -51.86 1.65
CA THR A 8 28.15 -50.50 2.01
C THR A 8 27.69 -49.73 0.75
N THR A 9 26.39 -49.46 0.64
CA THR A 9 25.84 -48.61 -0.39
C THR A 9 26.04 -47.13 0.03
N THR A 10 26.94 -46.44 -0.62
CA THR A 10 27.16 -45.00 -0.43
C THR A 10 26.05 -44.26 -1.22
N VAL A 11 25.09 -43.69 -0.50
CA VAL A 11 24.11 -42.77 -1.07
C VAL A 11 24.81 -41.40 -1.18
N THR A 12 25.20 -41.06 -2.39
CA THR A 12 25.73 -39.71 -2.71
C THR A 12 24.53 -38.79 -2.83
N PHE A 13 24.27 -37.95 -1.83
CA PHE A 13 23.37 -36.82 -1.96
C PHE A 13 24.02 -35.82 -2.90
N ALA A 14 23.44 -35.66 -4.06
CA ALA A 14 23.77 -34.57 -4.98
C ALA A 14 23.25 -33.26 -4.37
N VAL A 15 24.12 -32.55 -3.64
CA VAL A 15 23.91 -31.12 -3.34
C VAL A 15 24.26 -30.40 -4.64
N LEU A 16 23.28 -30.06 -5.46
CA LEU A 16 23.52 -29.42 -6.74
C LEU A 16 22.75 -28.10 -6.89
N ALA A 17 23.54 -27.06 -7.07
CA ALA A 17 23.36 -25.97 -8.05
C ALA A 17 22.24 -24.94 -7.84
N VAL A 18 21.86 -24.60 -6.61
CA VAL A 18 20.99 -23.42 -6.36
C VAL A 18 21.71 -22.07 -6.60
N PRO A 19 23.02 -21.89 -6.33
CA PRO A 19 23.68 -20.57 -6.54
C PRO A 19 23.75 -20.11 -7.99
N ALA A 20 23.99 -20.99 -8.96
CA ALA A 20 24.19 -20.60 -10.35
C ALA A 20 22.90 -20.08 -11.04
N ALA A 21 21.76 -20.73 -10.81
CA ALA A 21 20.47 -20.29 -11.37
C ALA A 21 19.98 -18.97 -10.74
N ALA A 22 20.36 -18.72 -9.48
CA ALA A 22 20.06 -17.48 -8.78
C ALA A 22 20.77 -16.29 -9.43
N ASP A 23 22.07 -16.42 -9.68
CA ASP A 23 22.87 -15.37 -10.34
C ASP A 23 22.44 -15.11 -11.78
N ASP A 24 21.90 -16.14 -12.47
CA ASP A 24 21.41 -16.00 -13.85
C ASP A 24 20.15 -15.15 -13.95
N LEU A 25 19.17 -15.32 -13.04
CA LEU A 25 17.95 -14.49 -13.03
C LEU A 25 18.28 -13.02 -12.71
N ARG A 26 19.12 -12.76 -11.71
CA ARG A 26 19.54 -11.39 -11.38
C ARG A 26 20.21 -10.71 -12.57
N ARG A 27 21.17 -11.38 -13.21
CA ARG A 27 21.84 -10.85 -14.42
C ARG A 27 20.87 -10.61 -15.56
N ALA A 28 19.88 -11.48 -15.74
CA ALA A 28 18.85 -11.32 -16.76
C ALA A 28 17.98 -10.08 -16.49
N LEU A 29 17.55 -9.86 -15.25
CA LEU A 29 16.77 -8.68 -14.85
C LEU A 29 17.57 -7.39 -14.97
N GLU A 30 18.84 -7.38 -14.54
CA GLU A 30 19.72 -6.22 -14.72
C GLU A 30 19.98 -5.89 -16.19
N ALA A 31 20.10 -6.92 -17.04
CA ALA A 31 20.23 -6.74 -18.49
C ALA A 31 18.94 -6.19 -19.10
N ASP A 32 17.79 -6.73 -18.68
CA ASP A 32 16.47 -6.25 -19.12
C ASP A 32 16.19 -4.82 -18.62
N TYR A 33 16.61 -4.48 -17.40
CA TYR A 33 16.53 -3.12 -16.91
C TYR A 33 17.30 -2.15 -17.82
N ARG A 34 18.54 -2.44 -18.13
CA ARG A 34 19.37 -1.58 -19.00
C ARG A 34 18.86 -1.44 -20.43
N THR A 35 18.20 -2.47 -20.95
CA THR A 35 17.79 -2.50 -22.37
C THR A 35 16.33 -2.13 -22.61
N HIS A 36 15.47 -2.26 -21.59
CA HIS A 36 14.01 -2.04 -21.72
C HIS A 36 13.38 -1.36 -20.50
N LEU A 37 13.50 -1.95 -19.30
CA LEU A 37 12.71 -1.53 -18.13
C LEU A 37 13.07 -0.12 -17.64
N ARG A 38 14.31 0.33 -17.82
CA ARG A 38 14.70 1.70 -17.50
C ARG A 38 13.90 2.73 -18.30
N ALA A 39 13.76 2.53 -19.61
CA ALA A 39 12.99 3.44 -20.45
C ALA A 39 11.50 3.40 -20.10
N LEU A 40 10.98 2.23 -19.68
CA LEU A 40 9.63 2.08 -19.20
C LEU A 40 9.40 2.82 -17.88
N TYR A 41 10.30 2.65 -16.91
CA TYR A 41 10.28 3.39 -15.65
C TYR A 41 10.30 4.91 -15.89
N GLU A 42 11.27 5.39 -16.69
CA GLU A 42 11.38 6.82 -17.02
C GLU A 42 10.11 7.35 -17.72
N HIS A 43 9.44 6.51 -18.51
CA HIS A 43 8.16 6.86 -19.12
C HIS A 43 7.04 7.02 -18.07
N PHE A 44 6.82 6.02 -17.19
CA PHE A 44 5.80 6.12 -16.15
C PHE A 44 6.08 7.31 -15.23
N HIS A 45 7.34 7.50 -14.84
CA HIS A 45 7.75 8.62 -13.98
C HIS A 45 7.47 9.98 -14.61
N ALA A 46 7.75 10.14 -15.90
CA ALA A 46 7.57 11.42 -16.61
C ALA A 46 6.11 11.76 -16.94
N TYR A 47 5.23 10.73 -17.01
CA TYR A 47 3.83 10.87 -17.39
C TYR A 47 2.85 10.28 -16.38
N PRO A 48 2.95 10.67 -15.09
CA PRO A 48 2.09 10.15 -14.04
C PRO A 48 0.65 10.64 -14.20
N GLU A 49 -0.31 9.83 -13.76
CA GLU A 49 -1.74 10.16 -13.76
C GLU A 49 -2.34 10.00 -12.37
N LEU A 50 -3.28 10.88 -12.00
CA LEU A 50 -3.98 10.84 -10.72
C LEU A 50 -4.94 9.65 -10.62
N SER A 51 -5.28 9.26 -9.38
CA SER A 51 -6.26 8.22 -9.08
C SER A 51 -7.55 8.37 -9.89
N LEU A 52 -8.03 7.27 -10.48
CA LEU A 52 -9.18 7.16 -11.38
C LEU A 52 -9.02 7.90 -12.73
N GLN A 53 -7.82 8.36 -13.06
CA GLN A 53 -7.49 9.03 -14.32
C GLN A 53 -6.30 8.35 -15.03
N GLU A 54 -5.91 7.15 -14.62
CA GLU A 54 -4.72 6.40 -15.06
C GLU A 54 -4.93 5.76 -16.45
N HIS A 55 -5.49 6.49 -17.41
CA HIS A 55 -5.86 5.95 -18.72
C HIS A 55 -4.65 5.62 -19.60
N ALA A 56 -3.71 6.53 -19.71
CA ALA A 56 -2.50 6.31 -20.51
C ALA A 56 -1.56 5.32 -19.82
N THR A 57 -1.46 5.39 -18.48
CA THR A 57 -0.70 4.47 -17.65
C THR A 57 -1.21 3.04 -17.82
N ALA A 58 -2.53 2.81 -17.71
CA ALA A 58 -3.17 1.52 -17.91
C ALA A 58 -2.94 0.96 -19.31
N THR A 59 -3.11 1.80 -20.35
CA THR A 59 -2.85 1.39 -21.73
C THR A 59 -1.40 0.98 -21.94
N ARG A 60 -0.44 1.77 -21.40
CA ARG A 60 0.98 1.44 -21.50
C ARG A 60 1.32 0.14 -20.79
N LEU A 61 0.83 -0.06 -19.56
CA LEU A 61 1.02 -1.30 -18.82
C LEU A 61 0.42 -2.50 -19.58
N ALA A 62 -0.77 -2.34 -20.12
CA ALA A 62 -1.44 -3.38 -20.90
C ALA A 62 -0.65 -3.76 -22.17
N GLU A 63 -0.05 -2.79 -22.86
CA GLU A 63 0.83 -3.04 -24.02
C GLU A 63 2.05 -3.90 -23.62
N GLU A 64 2.70 -3.58 -22.51
CA GLU A 64 3.86 -4.32 -22.02
C GLU A 64 3.50 -5.77 -21.62
N LEU A 65 2.37 -5.96 -20.94
CA LEU A 65 1.92 -7.29 -20.53
C LEU A 65 1.48 -8.14 -21.74
N ARG A 66 0.85 -7.53 -22.77
CA ARG A 66 0.57 -8.22 -24.04
C ARG A 66 1.85 -8.62 -24.78
N ALA A 67 2.87 -7.76 -24.76
CA ALA A 67 4.18 -8.08 -25.35
C ALA A 67 4.91 -9.21 -24.62
N ALA A 68 4.52 -9.49 -23.37
CA ALA A 68 4.97 -10.64 -22.59
C ALA A 68 4.02 -11.86 -22.71
N ASP A 69 3.18 -11.92 -23.75
CA ASP A 69 2.26 -13.03 -24.06
C ASP A 69 1.12 -13.25 -23.05
N PHE A 70 0.76 -12.26 -22.23
CA PHE A 70 -0.43 -12.34 -21.37
C PHE A 70 -1.71 -11.96 -22.14
N VAL A 71 -2.82 -12.59 -21.79
CA VAL A 71 -4.17 -12.17 -22.21
C VAL A 71 -4.62 -11.03 -21.30
N VAL A 72 -4.76 -9.82 -21.87
CA VAL A 72 -4.96 -8.59 -21.10
C VAL A 72 -6.35 -8.01 -21.30
N THR A 73 -7.01 -7.69 -20.18
CA THR A 73 -8.27 -6.96 -20.08
C THR A 73 -8.04 -5.62 -19.39
N GLU A 74 -8.42 -4.54 -20.04
CA GLU A 74 -8.37 -3.17 -19.47
C GLU A 74 -9.74 -2.75 -18.95
N GLY A 75 -9.77 -1.70 -18.12
CA GLY A 75 -11.01 -1.10 -17.63
C GLY A 75 -11.67 -1.85 -16.47
N VAL A 76 -10.97 -2.72 -15.78
CA VAL A 76 -11.48 -3.45 -14.61
C VAL A 76 -11.50 -2.54 -13.39
N GLY A 77 -12.68 -2.27 -12.85
CA GLY A 77 -12.84 -1.34 -11.73
C GLY A 77 -12.54 0.13 -12.08
N GLY A 78 -12.63 0.49 -13.36
CA GLY A 78 -12.36 1.81 -13.90
C GLY A 78 -11.18 1.81 -14.87
N THR A 79 -9.98 2.14 -14.41
CA THR A 79 -8.74 2.13 -15.22
C THR A 79 -7.86 0.90 -14.97
N GLY A 80 -8.30 -0.07 -14.14
CA GLY A 80 -7.51 -1.25 -13.79
C GLY A 80 -7.21 -2.17 -14.98
N VAL A 81 -6.08 -2.86 -14.89
CA VAL A 81 -5.58 -3.81 -15.89
C VAL A 81 -5.50 -5.18 -15.24
N VAL A 82 -6.00 -6.20 -15.94
CA VAL A 82 -5.90 -7.62 -15.55
C VAL A 82 -5.26 -8.39 -16.68
N ALA A 83 -4.18 -9.11 -16.39
CA ALA A 83 -3.47 -9.92 -17.35
C ALA A 83 -3.36 -11.37 -16.85
N VAL A 84 -3.70 -12.33 -17.68
CA VAL A 84 -3.75 -13.75 -17.34
C VAL A 84 -2.81 -14.53 -18.25
N MET A 85 -2.03 -15.42 -17.65
CA MET A 85 -1.24 -16.41 -18.36
C MET A 85 -1.49 -17.79 -17.75
N GLU A 86 -2.04 -18.71 -18.55
CA GLU A 86 -2.19 -20.11 -18.19
C GLU A 86 -0.97 -20.90 -18.70
N ASN A 87 -0.41 -21.74 -17.85
CA ASN A 87 0.77 -22.55 -18.16
C ASN A 87 0.64 -23.95 -17.54
N GLY A 88 -0.34 -24.72 -17.98
CA GLY A 88 -0.63 -26.06 -17.46
C GLY A 88 -1.51 -26.05 -16.21
N ASP A 89 -1.72 -27.25 -15.66
CA ASP A 89 -2.50 -27.44 -14.44
C ASP A 89 -1.71 -26.99 -13.22
N GLY A 90 -2.36 -26.37 -12.23
CA GLY A 90 -1.71 -25.94 -11.00
C GLY A 90 -2.45 -24.81 -10.29
N PRO A 91 -1.86 -24.27 -9.23
CA PRO A 91 -2.44 -23.16 -8.49
C PRO A 91 -2.52 -21.87 -9.32
N THR A 92 -3.33 -20.94 -8.87
CA THR A 92 -3.40 -19.57 -9.39
C THR A 92 -2.71 -18.61 -8.43
N LEU A 93 -1.78 -17.82 -8.93
CA LEU A 93 -1.15 -16.76 -8.15
C LEU A 93 -1.46 -15.39 -8.73
N MET A 94 -1.68 -14.41 -7.87
CA MET A 94 -1.87 -13.02 -8.27
C MET A 94 -0.67 -12.16 -7.83
N LEU A 95 -0.13 -11.37 -8.77
CA LEU A 95 0.84 -10.32 -8.50
C LEU A 95 0.20 -8.97 -8.74
N ARG A 96 0.41 -8.01 -7.84
CA ARG A 96 -0.19 -6.69 -7.91
C ARG A 96 0.87 -5.58 -7.98
N ALA A 97 0.63 -4.62 -8.85
CA ALA A 97 1.20 -3.28 -8.79
C ALA A 97 0.09 -2.23 -8.80
N ASP A 98 0.24 -1.17 -8.02
CA ASP A 98 -0.56 0.04 -8.10
C ASP A 98 -0.08 0.94 -9.24
N MET A 99 -0.95 1.86 -9.71
CA MET A 99 -0.67 2.62 -10.94
C MET A 99 -0.78 4.14 -10.78
N ASP A 100 -1.51 4.62 -9.77
CA ASP A 100 -1.83 6.03 -9.63
C ASP A 100 -0.70 6.87 -9.03
N ALA A 101 -0.81 8.18 -9.20
CA ALA A 101 0.14 9.16 -8.71
C ALA A 101 -0.55 10.24 -7.87
N LEU A 102 0.25 11.10 -7.25
CA LEU A 102 -0.18 12.09 -6.28
C LEU A 102 -0.24 13.51 -6.85
N PRO A 103 -1.18 14.36 -6.37
CA PRO A 103 -1.26 15.77 -6.74
C PRO A 103 -0.14 16.59 -6.08
N LEU A 104 1.08 16.42 -6.55
CA LEU A 104 2.30 16.96 -5.96
C LEU A 104 3.26 17.45 -7.04
N ARG A 105 3.91 18.60 -6.80
CA ARG A 105 4.95 19.10 -7.71
C ARG A 105 6.29 18.45 -7.40
N GLU A 106 6.84 17.75 -8.37
CA GLU A 106 8.15 17.13 -8.25
C GLU A 106 9.29 18.16 -8.14
N GLN A 107 10.26 17.86 -7.26
CA GLN A 107 11.46 18.66 -6.99
C GLN A 107 12.71 17.80 -6.86
N THR A 108 12.72 16.62 -7.47
CA THR A 108 13.86 15.68 -7.40
C THR A 108 15.06 16.16 -8.20
N GLY A 109 14.84 16.95 -9.26
CA GLY A 109 15.88 17.36 -10.18
C GLY A 109 16.28 16.28 -11.19
N LEU A 110 15.55 15.19 -11.30
CA LEU A 110 15.76 14.14 -12.28
C LEU A 110 15.60 14.68 -13.71
N PRO A 111 16.37 14.22 -14.70
CA PRO A 111 16.25 14.68 -16.08
C PRO A 111 14.90 14.33 -16.75
N PHE A 112 14.20 13.35 -16.21
CA PHE A 112 12.86 12.92 -16.62
C PHE A 112 11.78 13.24 -15.57
N ALA A 113 12.05 14.18 -14.65
CA ALA A 113 11.08 14.64 -13.66
C ALA A 113 9.76 15.03 -14.30
N SER A 114 8.64 14.72 -13.64
CA SER A 114 7.31 15.01 -14.15
C SER A 114 7.04 16.50 -14.26
N THR A 115 6.45 16.90 -15.38
CA THR A 115 5.89 18.23 -15.62
C THR A 115 4.38 18.19 -15.89
N VAL A 116 3.76 17.03 -15.63
CA VAL A 116 2.34 16.79 -15.87
C VAL A 116 1.49 17.64 -14.92
N ARG A 117 0.37 18.12 -15.45
CA ARG A 117 -0.69 18.77 -14.67
C ARG A 117 -2.02 18.13 -15.03
N GLN A 118 -2.82 17.84 -14.02
CA GLN A 118 -4.18 17.31 -14.15
C GLN A 118 -5.13 18.03 -13.18
N SER A 119 -6.41 17.99 -13.50
CA SER A 119 -7.46 18.44 -12.59
C SER A 119 -7.71 17.39 -11.52
N THR A 120 -7.65 17.78 -10.25
CA THR A 120 -8.02 16.94 -9.12
C THR A 120 -9.53 16.69 -9.08
N ALA A 121 -9.98 15.79 -8.21
CA ALA A 121 -11.41 15.54 -7.99
C ALA A 121 -12.18 16.80 -7.51
N SER A 122 -11.51 17.78 -6.90
CA SER A 122 -12.09 19.07 -6.53
C SER A 122 -12.19 20.06 -7.70
N GLY A 123 -11.65 19.71 -8.87
CA GLY A 123 -11.58 20.59 -10.06
C GLY A 123 -10.40 21.57 -10.05
N GLU A 124 -9.51 21.48 -9.10
CA GLU A 124 -8.30 22.29 -9.04
C GLU A 124 -7.18 21.68 -9.89
N GLU A 125 -6.47 22.52 -10.65
CA GLU A 125 -5.28 22.13 -11.39
C GLU A 125 -4.11 21.87 -10.45
N SER A 126 -3.53 20.67 -10.50
CA SER A 126 -2.36 20.27 -9.72
C SER A 126 -1.25 19.72 -10.61
N TRP A 127 -0.02 19.81 -10.13
CA TRP A 127 1.08 19.01 -10.63
C TRP A 127 0.86 17.55 -10.22
N VAL A 128 1.45 16.61 -10.97
CA VAL A 128 1.33 15.19 -10.68
C VAL A 128 2.72 14.55 -10.59
N MET A 129 2.94 13.69 -9.58
CA MET A 129 4.21 13.01 -9.35
C MET A 129 3.98 11.60 -8.82
N HIS A 130 4.76 10.62 -9.28
CA HIS A 130 4.86 9.31 -8.63
C HIS A 130 5.68 9.38 -7.32
N ALA A 131 5.16 10.14 -6.34
CA ALA A 131 5.84 10.34 -5.06
C ALA A 131 5.73 9.13 -4.11
N CYS A 132 4.95 8.11 -4.49
CA CYS A 132 4.87 6.82 -3.78
C CYS A 132 5.63 5.70 -4.48
N ALA A 133 6.27 5.99 -5.63
CA ALA A 133 7.07 5.06 -6.43
C ALA A 133 6.26 3.93 -7.10
N HIS A 134 4.97 4.14 -7.42
CA HIS A 134 4.15 3.16 -8.15
C HIS A 134 4.69 2.87 -9.55
N ASP A 135 5.41 3.81 -10.15
CA ASP A 135 6.20 3.61 -11.37
C ASP A 135 7.23 2.47 -11.26
N THR A 136 7.87 2.31 -10.10
CA THR A 136 8.78 1.18 -9.84
C THR A 136 8.02 -0.12 -9.67
N HIS A 137 6.82 -0.09 -9.09
CA HIS A 137 5.97 -1.28 -8.89
C HIS A 137 5.47 -1.82 -10.23
N MET A 138 4.92 -0.96 -11.10
CA MET A 138 4.50 -1.33 -12.45
C MET A 138 5.67 -1.87 -13.28
N THR A 139 6.80 -1.18 -13.23
CA THR A 139 8.00 -1.61 -13.98
C THR A 139 8.53 -2.94 -13.47
N GLY A 140 8.53 -3.16 -12.15
CA GLY A 140 8.91 -4.43 -11.55
C GLY A 140 7.93 -5.57 -11.90
N LEU A 141 6.63 -5.30 -11.95
CA LEU A 141 5.62 -6.25 -12.40
C LEU A 141 5.87 -6.67 -13.86
N VAL A 142 6.16 -5.72 -14.75
CA VAL A 142 6.50 -6.00 -16.15
C VAL A 142 7.80 -6.81 -16.23
N GLY A 143 8.81 -6.47 -15.43
CA GLY A 143 10.06 -7.23 -15.36
C GLY A 143 9.83 -8.70 -14.97
N ALA A 144 9.00 -8.93 -13.94
CA ALA A 144 8.62 -10.27 -13.51
C ALA A 144 7.81 -11.00 -14.61
N ALA A 145 6.84 -10.34 -15.24
CA ALA A 145 6.04 -10.90 -16.32
C ALA A 145 6.90 -11.41 -17.48
N ARG A 146 7.86 -10.59 -17.93
CA ARG A 146 8.79 -10.93 -19.03
C ARG A 146 9.68 -12.12 -18.70
N GLN A 147 10.21 -12.18 -17.47
CA GLN A 147 11.03 -13.31 -17.02
C GLN A 147 10.19 -14.60 -16.92
N LEU A 148 9.02 -14.55 -16.28
CA LEU A 148 8.15 -15.73 -16.14
C LEU A 148 7.64 -16.24 -17.47
N ALA A 149 7.33 -15.37 -18.41
CA ALA A 149 6.96 -15.73 -19.77
C ALA A 149 8.10 -16.46 -20.52
N SER A 150 9.36 -16.07 -20.28
CA SER A 150 10.54 -16.72 -20.85
C SER A 150 10.92 -18.04 -20.18
N MET A 151 10.37 -18.33 -18.99
CA MET A 151 10.70 -19.48 -18.14
C MET A 151 9.53 -20.44 -17.96
N ARG A 152 8.65 -20.58 -18.95
CA ARG A 152 7.43 -21.43 -18.86
C ARG A 152 7.70 -22.88 -18.47
N ASP A 153 8.86 -23.42 -18.84
CA ASP A 153 9.28 -24.77 -18.45
C ASP A 153 9.61 -24.91 -16.96
N ALA A 154 9.71 -23.82 -16.22
CA ALA A 154 10.08 -23.80 -14.82
C ALA A 154 8.89 -23.73 -13.85
N TRP A 155 7.67 -23.52 -14.34
CA TRP A 155 6.48 -23.40 -13.49
C TRP A 155 5.21 -23.92 -14.20
N SER A 156 4.20 -24.31 -13.41
CA SER A 156 2.90 -24.76 -13.91
C SER A 156 1.78 -24.18 -13.07
N GLY A 157 0.69 -23.74 -13.72
CA GLY A 157 -0.46 -23.10 -13.09
C GLY A 157 -0.90 -21.85 -13.82
N THR A 158 -1.56 -20.93 -13.13
CA THR A 158 -2.07 -19.67 -13.66
C THR A 158 -1.46 -18.46 -12.97
N LEU A 159 -0.98 -17.51 -13.76
CA LEU A 159 -0.56 -16.19 -13.28
C LEU A 159 -1.63 -15.15 -13.60
N LEU A 160 -2.06 -14.43 -12.59
CA LEU A 160 -2.93 -13.27 -12.65
C LEU A 160 -2.12 -12.05 -12.27
N LEU A 161 -1.87 -11.13 -13.20
CA LEU A 161 -1.18 -9.88 -12.94
C LEU A 161 -2.18 -8.75 -12.95
N ILE A 162 -2.14 -7.87 -11.95
CA ILE A 162 -3.03 -6.71 -11.93
C ILE A 162 -2.25 -5.40 -11.82
N GLY A 163 -2.64 -4.44 -12.68
CA GLY A 163 -2.38 -3.02 -12.49
C GLY A 163 -3.58 -2.42 -11.76
N GLN A 164 -3.41 -2.15 -10.47
CA GLN A 164 -4.49 -1.62 -9.64
C GLN A 164 -4.51 -0.10 -9.69
N PRO A 165 -5.64 0.55 -10.02
CA PRO A 165 -5.77 2.01 -9.98
C PRO A 165 -6.04 2.50 -8.56
N ALA A 166 -6.01 3.81 -8.35
CA ALA A 166 -6.62 4.54 -7.24
C ALA A 166 -6.30 4.00 -5.83
N GLU A 167 -5.04 3.60 -5.61
CA GLU A 167 -4.54 3.18 -4.31
C GLU A 167 -4.51 4.36 -3.33
N GLU A 168 -4.01 5.52 -3.77
CA GLU A 168 -3.78 6.73 -2.97
C GLU A 168 -5.07 7.32 -2.35
N ILE A 169 -6.22 6.92 -2.87
CA ILE A 169 -7.54 7.26 -2.31
C ILE A 169 -8.27 6.06 -1.69
N GLY A 170 -7.60 4.90 -1.56
CA GLY A 170 -8.13 3.67 -0.95
C GLY A 170 -9.32 3.07 -1.69
N ALA A 171 -9.42 3.27 -3.00
CA ALA A 171 -10.59 2.90 -3.79
C ALA A 171 -10.34 1.78 -4.80
N GLY A 172 -9.13 1.61 -5.28
CA GLY A 172 -8.84 0.80 -6.45
C GLY A 172 -9.10 -0.70 -6.28
N ALA A 173 -8.55 -1.30 -5.24
CA ALA A 173 -8.77 -2.72 -4.98
C ALA A 173 -10.26 -3.02 -4.82
N ARG A 174 -11.02 -2.18 -4.10
CA ARG A 174 -12.47 -2.33 -3.98
C ARG A 174 -13.16 -2.19 -5.32
N ASN A 175 -12.84 -1.18 -6.11
CA ASN A 175 -13.47 -0.96 -7.41
C ASN A 175 -13.26 -2.17 -8.35
N MET A 176 -12.06 -2.77 -8.34
CA MET A 176 -11.79 -4.00 -9.11
C MET A 176 -12.61 -5.19 -8.59
N LEU A 177 -12.72 -5.35 -7.27
CA LEU A 177 -13.54 -6.40 -6.66
C LEU A 177 -15.03 -6.19 -6.93
N ASP A 178 -15.53 -4.95 -6.79
CA ASP A 178 -16.94 -4.60 -7.08
C ASP A 178 -17.29 -4.79 -8.58
N ASP A 179 -16.30 -4.67 -9.49
CA ASP A 179 -16.45 -4.97 -10.93
C ASP A 179 -16.33 -6.47 -11.26
N GLY A 180 -16.23 -7.31 -10.23
CA GLY A 180 -16.23 -8.76 -10.39
C GLY A 180 -14.86 -9.36 -10.72
N LEU A 181 -13.78 -8.86 -10.12
CA LEU A 181 -12.43 -9.35 -10.38
C LEU A 181 -12.35 -10.88 -10.25
N PHE A 182 -12.88 -11.46 -9.18
CA PHE A 182 -12.80 -12.92 -8.93
C PHE A 182 -14.01 -13.71 -9.45
N GLU A 183 -14.99 -13.06 -10.08
CA GLU A 183 -16.08 -13.68 -10.84
C GLU A 183 -15.75 -13.81 -12.34
N ARG A 184 -14.93 -12.87 -12.85
CA ARG A 184 -14.56 -12.77 -14.28
C ARG A 184 -13.22 -13.43 -14.58
N PHE A 185 -12.34 -13.48 -13.60
CA PHE A 185 -10.98 -14.01 -13.71
C PHE A 185 -10.74 -15.11 -12.67
N PRO A 186 -9.72 -15.97 -12.86
CA PRO A 186 -9.39 -17.00 -11.89
C PRO A 186 -9.16 -16.45 -10.49
N THR A 187 -9.83 -17.04 -9.48
CA THR A 187 -9.59 -16.70 -8.09
C THR A 187 -8.21 -17.21 -7.66
N PRO A 188 -7.32 -16.37 -7.15
CA PRO A 188 -5.98 -16.81 -6.78
C PRO A 188 -5.96 -17.58 -5.45
N ASP A 189 -5.02 -18.51 -5.32
CA ASP A 189 -4.70 -19.22 -4.08
C ASP A 189 -3.84 -18.36 -3.14
N ALA A 190 -3.08 -17.40 -3.68
CA ALA A 190 -2.32 -16.40 -2.94
C ALA A 190 -2.10 -15.13 -3.76
N VAL A 191 -1.94 -14.00 -3.06
CA VAL A 191 -1.68 -12.70 -3.67
C VAL A 191 -0.39 -12.09 -3.12
N PHE A 192 0.46 -11.62 -4.00
CA PHE A 192 1.71 -10.95 -3.67
C PHE A 192 1.74 -9.53 -4.19
N ALA A 193 2.33 -8.63 -3.40
CA ALA A 193 2.72 -7.29 -3.81
C ALA A 193 4.09 -6.94 -3.23
N PHE A 194 4.83 -6.06 -3.89
CA PHE A 194 5.91 -5.33 -3.24
C PHE A 194 5.62 -3.84 -3.29
N HIS A 195 6.17 -3.11 -2.33
CA HIS A 195 6.08 -1.66 -2.29
C HIS A 195 7.47 -1.06 -2.05
N THR A 196 7.89 -0.10 -2.88
CA THR A 196 9.15 0.63 -2.71
C THR A 196 9.01 1.62 -1.56
N PHE A 197 9.86 1.48 -0.54
CA PHE A 197 9.71 2.23 0.69
C PHE A 197 10.96 3.04 1.03
N SER A 198 10.78 4.34 1.21
CA SER A 198 11.88 5.29 1.44
C SER A 198 12.62 5.11 2.76
N GLN A 199 12.01 4.47 3.75
CA GLN A 199 12.60 4.29 5.08
C GLN A 199 13.65 3.17 5.15
N PHE A 200 13.89 2.48 4.03
CA PHE A 200 14.89 1.42 3.94
C PHE A 200 15.89 1.71 2.81
N PRO A 201 17.17 1.37 3.00
CA PRO A 201 18.16 1.53 1.95
C PRO A 201 17.89 0.59 0.78
N ALA A 202 18.17 1.06 -0.43
CA ALA A 202 18.17 0.23 -1.64
C ALA A 202 19.03 -1.03 -1.43
N GLY A 203 18.56 -2.16 -1.95
CA GLY A 203 19.19 -3.46 -1.73
C GLY A 203 18.69 -4.21 -0.49
N SER A 204 17.69 -3.69 0.21
CA SER A 204 17.06 -4.36 1.35
C SER A 204 15.60 -4.72 1.09
N ILE A 205 15.14 -5.78 1.76
CA ILE A 205 13.74 -6.18 1.85
C ILE A 205 13.29 -6.11 3.31
N ALA A 206 12.11 -5.54 3.54
CA ALA A 206 11.49 -5.52 4.85
C ALA A 206 10.11 -6.17 4.79
N TYR A 207 9.68 -6.78 5.90
CA TYR A 207 8.37 -7.44 5.98
C TYR A 207 7.79 -7.40 7.39
N VAL A 208 6.46 -7.56 7.46
CA VAL A 208 5.71 -7.79 8.70
C VAL A 208 4.88 -9.06 8.52
N SER A 209 4.83 -9.91 9.53
CA SER A 209 3.89 -11.03 9.61
C SER A 209 2.69 -10.59 10.43
N GLY A 210 1.49 -10.76 9.92
CA GLY A 210 0.27 -10.21 10.51
C GLY A 210 -0.01 -8.77 10.06
N PRO A 211 -0.59 -7.92 10.92
CA PRO A 211 -0.91 -6.53 10.57
C PRO A 211 0.33 -5.75 10.15
N ALA A 212 0.38 -5.33 8.88
CA ALA A 212 1.52 -4.62 8.30
C ALA A 212 1.24 -3.12 8.16
N MET A 213 0.04 -2.76 7.70
CA MET A 213 -0.40 -1.36 7.53
C MET A 213 -1.79 -1.15 8.14
N ALA A 214 -2.04 0.05 8.62
CA ALA A 214 -3.25 0.35 9.39
C ALA A 214 -4.48 0.55 8.49
N ASN A 215 -5.67 0.37 9.08
CA ASN A 215 -6.89 0.90 8.47
C ASN A 215 -6.86 2.43 8.44
N VAL A 216 -7.63 3.00 7.52
CA VAL A 216 -7.78 4.46 7.38
C VAL A 216 -9.26 4.81 7.37
N ASP A 217 -9.67 5.53 8.41
CA ASP A 217 -10.99 6.15 8.47
C ASP A 217 -10.87 7.68 8.46
N SER A 218 -11.76 8.32 7.72
CA SER A 218 -12.00 9.76 7.77
C SER A 218 -13.30 10.02 8.51
N VAL A 219 -13.23 10.79 9.59
CA VAL A 219 -14.39 11.12 10.44
C VAL A 219 -14.60 12.62 10.42
N ASP A 220 -15.84 13.02 10.22
CA ASP A 220 -16.30 14.41 10.29
C ASP A 220 -17.18 14.60 11.55
N ILE A 221 -16.89 15.64 12.32
CA ILE A 221 -17.72 16.06 13.46
C ILE A 221 -18.20 17.47 13.21
N ARG A 222 -19.52 17.64 13.14
CA ARG A 222 -20.18 18.95 13.08
C ARG A 222 -20.75 19.29 14.45
N VAL A 223 -20.18 20.26 15.12
CA VAL A 223 -20.66 20.78 16.40
C VAL A 223 -21.53 21.97 16.10
N ARG A 224 -22.85 21.78 16.25
CA ARG A 224 -23.83 22.86 16.07
C ARG A 224 -24.01 23.65 17.36
N GLY A 225 -24.29 24.92 17.22
CA GLY A 225 -24.52 25.84 18.33
C GLY A 225 -25.60 26.86 18.04
N VAL A 226 -25.63 27.90 18.84
CA VAL A 226 -26.44 29.10 18.64
C VAL A 226 -25.52 30.29 18.63
N GLY A 227 -25.37 30.93 17.48
CA GLY A 227 -24.53 32.09 17.32
C GLY A 227 -24.98 33.30 18.12
N GLY A 228 -24.07 34.23 18.31
CA GLY A 228 -24.38 35.42 19.11
C GLY A 228 -23.27 36.44 19.14
N HIS A 229 -23.55 37.54 19.85
CA HIS A 229 -22.55 38.58 20.07
C HIS A 229 -21.51 38.12 21.11
N GLY A 230 -20.21 38.18 20.79
CA GLY A 230 -19.14 37.70 21.66
C GLY A 230 -19.12 38.33 23.06
N SER A 231 -19.72 39.52 23.25
CA SER A 231 -19.86 40.15 24.58
C SER A 231 -21.11 39.69 25.37
N ALA A 232 -22.00 38.89 24.75
CA ALA A 232 -23.21 38.37 25.37
C ALA A 232 -23.30 36.84 25.27
N PRO A 233 -22.28 36.07 25.71
CA PRO A 233 -22.20 34.60 25.52
C PRO A 233 -23.32 33.85 26.23
N HIS A 234 -23.96 34.44 27.23
CA HIS A 234 -25.12 33.83 27.94
C HIS A 234 -26.38 33.71 27.06
N THR A 235 -26.43 34.38 25.92
CA THR A 235 -27.55 34.29 24.95
C THR A 235 -27.26 33.30 23.81
N ALA A 236 -26.08 32.72 23.79
CA ALA A 236 -25.59 31.83 22.75
C ALA A 236 -25.35 30.40 23.28
N LYS A 237 -25.07 29.48 22.35
CA LYS A 237 -24.49 28.17 22.63
C LYS A 237 -23.24 28.08 21.79
N ASP A 238 -22.08 28.27 22.42
CA ASP A 238 -20.80 28.43 21.72
C ASP A 238 -20.22 27.07 21.24
N PRO A 239 -20.29 26.76 19.94
CA PRO A 239 -19.77 25.50 19.42
C PRO A 239 -18.24 25.43 19.43
N ILE A 240 -17.53 26.57 19.49
CA ILE A 240 -16.05 26.59 19.57
C ILE A 240 -15.60 26.05 20.92
N VAL A 241 -16.27 26.44 22.00
CA VAL A 241 -15.96 25.94 23.35
C VAL A 241 -16.25 24.44 23.43
N VAL A 242 -17.38 23.99 22.89
CA VAL A 242 -17.74 22.56 22.86
C VAL A 242 -16.72 21.75 22.05
N ALA A 243 -16.31 22.23 20.86
CA ALA A 243 -15.28 21.61 20.06
C ALA A 243 -13.94 21.48 20.83
N GLY A 244 -13.56 22.51 21.60
CA GLY A 244 -12.38 22.46 22.47
C GLY A 244 -12.44 21.36 23.53
N TYR A 245 -13.60 21.16 24.15
CA TYR A 245 -13.83 20.05 25.09
C TYR A 245 -13.77 18.70 24.41
N ILE A 246 -14.39 18.55 23.23
CA ILE A 246 -14.34 17.33 22.43
C ILE A 246 -12.90 16.98 22.08
N ILE A 247 -12.11 17.92 21.53
CA ILE A 247 -10.71 17.71 21.17
C ILE A 247 -9.90 17.16 22.34
N THR A 248 -10.06 17.78 23.53
CA THR A 248 -9.35 17.37 24.74
C THR A 248 -9.79 15.98 25.21
N ALA A 249 -11.11 15.72 25.23
CA ALA A 249 -11.65 14.48 25.72
C ALA A 249 -11.33 13.29 24.77
N LEU A 250 -11.28 13.50 23.46
CA LEU A 250 -10.90 12.47 22.49
C LEU A 250 -9.51 11.88 22.75
N GLN A 251 -8.59 12.63 23.39
CA GLN A 251 -7.26 12.09 23.73
C GLN A 251 -7.34 10.94 24.74
N THR A 252 -8.44 10.82 25.49
CA THR A 252 -8.64 9.73 26.45
C THR A 252 -8.93 8.40 25.79
N LEU A 253 -9.43 8.37 24.57
CA LEU A 253 -9.72 7.12 23.84
C LEU A 253 -8.47 6.24 23.74
N VAL A 254 -7.42 6.75 23.12
CA VAL A 254 -6.17 6.01 22.96
C VAL A 254 -5.46 5.83 24.30
N ALA A 255 -5.46 6.89 25.15
CA ALA A 255 -4.67 6.88 26.37
C ALA A 255 -5.30 6.09 27.54
N ARG A 256 -6.63 5.80 27.52
CA ARG A 256 -7.36 5.25 28.67
C ARG A 256 -8.37 4.14 28.34
N GLU A 257 -8.76 3.98 27.08
CA GLU A 257 -9.82 3.04 26.71
C GLU A 257 -9.32 1.89 25.80
N LEU A 258 -8.18 2.07 25.10
CA LEU A 258 -7.52 0.98 24.42
C LEU A 258 -6.62 0.19 25.38
N ASP A 259 -6.49 -1.12 25.13
CA ASP A 259 -5.42 -1.91 25.75
C ASP A 259 -4.07 -1.28 25.39
N PRO A 260 -3.13 -1.12 26.35
CA PRO A 260 -1.80 -0.58 26.06
C PRO A 260 -1.00 -1.34 24.99
N LEU A 261 -1.37 -2.58 24.69
CA LEU A 261 -0.77 -3.40 23.63
C LEU A 261 -1.45 -3.19 22.28
N ASP A 262 -2.64 -2.58 22.24
CA ASP A 262 -3.33 -2.22 21.03
C ASP A 262 -2.82 -0.88 20.49
N SER A 263 -2.78 -0.76 19.18
CA SER A 263 -2.37 0.49 18.52
C SER A 263 -3.58 1.21 17.93
N GLY A 264 -3.70 2.49 18.24
CA GLY A 264 -4.75 3.36 17.70
C GLY A 264 -4.27 4.79 17.54
N VAL A 265 -4.77 5.48 16.53
CA VAL A 265 -4.52 6.91 16.28
C VAL A 265 -5.86 7.62 16.08
N VAL A 266 -6.04 8.73 16.80
CA VAL A 266 -7.13 9.69 16.58
C VAL A 266 -6.50 11.07 16.44
N THR A 267 -6.45 11.59 15.22
CA THR A 267 -5.87 12.90 14.95
C THR A 267 -6.91 13.83 14.35
N ILE A 268 -7.11 14.98 14.96
CA ILE A 268 -7.91 16.07 14.40
C ILE A 268 -7.00 16.86 13.46
N GLY A 269 -7.16 16.66 12.15
CA GLY A 269 -6.33 17.26 11.11
C GLY A 269 -6.78 18.64 10.68
N ALA A 270 -8.07 18.94 10.84
CA ALA A 270 -8.63 20.26 10.51
C ALA A 270 -9.75 20.63 11.46
N ILE A 271 -9.86 21.94 11.73
CA ILE A 271 -10.96 22.57 12.45
C ILE A 271 -11.32 23.88 11.76
N ARG A 272 -12.61 24.10 11.53
CA ARG A 272 -13.13 25.33 10.90
C ARG A 272 -14.35 25.80 11.67
N GLY A 273 -14.37 27.07 12.06
CA GLY A 273 -15.49 27.70 12.76
C GLY A 273 -15.23 29.15 13.08
N GLY A 274 -16.26 29.99 12.90
CA GLY A 274 -16.17 31.43 13.13
C GLY A 274 -15.42 32.18 12.00
N THR A 275 -15.70 33.47 11.90
CA THR A 275 -15.11 34.39 10.88
C THR A 275 -14.45 35.63 11.49
N THR A 276 -14.83 35.98 12.71
CA THR A 276 -14.34 37.19 13.41
C THR A 276 -14.39 37.03 14.92
N HIS A 277 -13.54 37.75 15.66
CA HIS A 277 -13.32 37.57 17.08
C HIS A 277 -14.51 37.96 17.98
N ASN A 278 -15.47 38.72 17.50
CA ASN A 278 -16.60 39.27 18.28
C ASN A 278 -17.96 38.63 17.95
N ILE A 279 -17.96 37.56 17.14
CA ILE A 279 -19.16 36.79 16.79
C ILE A 279 -18.95 35.32 17.19
N ILE A 280 -19.87 34.77 17.96
CA ILE A 280 -19.97 33.33 18.23
C ILE A 280 -20.63 32.70 17.00
N PRO A 281 -20.03 31.70 16.35
CA PRO A 281 -20.60 31.06 15.16
C PRO A 281 -21.74 30.11 15.51
N ASP A 282 -22.46 29.65 14.48
CA ASP A 282 -23.51 28.63 14.64
C ASP A 282 -22.98 27.19 14.53
N GLU A 283 -21.77 27.01 13.99
CA GLU A 283 -21.19 25.70 13.74
C GLU A 283 -19.65 25.71 13.83
N VAL A 284 -19.11 24.57 14.26
CA VAL A 284 -17.69 24.18 14.07
C VAL A 284 -17.63 22.82 13.38
N HIS A 285 -16.83 22.71 12.34
CA HIS A 285 -16.56 21.47 11.63
C HIS A 285 -15.13 20.99 11.92
N MET A 286 -14.99 19.74 12.36
CA MET A 286 -13.71 19.06 12.60
C MET A 286 -13.57 17.87 11.67
N GLN A 287 -12.37 17.65 11.15
CA GLN A 287 -12.02 16.49 10.33
C GLN A 287 -10.92 15.69 11.00
N LEU A 288 -11.14 14.39 11.15
CA LEU A 288 -10.24 13.49 11.85
C LEU A 288 -9.78 12.36 10.91
N THR A 289 -8.56 11.88 11.14
CA THR A 289 -8.15 10.56 10.67
C THR A 289 -8.06 9.61 11.85
N VAL A 290 -8.59 8.40 11.67
CA VAL A 290 -8.58 7.32 12.67
C VAL A 290 -7.84 6.12 12.06
N ARG A 291 -6.91 5.54 12.83
CA ARG A 291 -6.07 4.43 12.39
C ARG A 291 -6.02 3.34 13.46
N SER A 292 -6.03 2.08 13.02
CA SER A 292 -5.79 0.91 13.89
C SER A 292 -5.40 -0.30 13.03
N TYR A 293 -5.08 -1.43 13.66
CA TYR A 293 -4.72 -2.65 12.94
C TYR A 293 -5.81 -3.72 12.95
N THR A 294 -6.84 -3.57 13.81
CA THR A 294 -7.93 -4.53 13.93
C THR A 294 -9.29 -3.86 13.83
N ASP A 295 -10.29 -4.61 13.37
CA ASP A 295 -11.66 -4.10 13.28
C ASP A 295 -12.23 -3.78 14.66
N ASP A 296 -11.93 -4.59 15.71
CA ASP A 296 -12.39 -4.35 17.08
C ASP A 296 -11.88 -3.02 17.65
N VAL A 297 -10.60 -2.67 17.41
CA VAL A 297 -10.03 -1.39 17.84
C VAL A 297 -10.65 -0.25 17.04
N ARG A 298 -10.83 -0.45 15.72
CA ARG A 298 -11.49 0.53 14.85
C ARG A 298 -12.89 0.88 15.35
N GLU A 299 -13.72 -0.12 15.61
CA GLU A 299 -15.09 0.06 16.10
C GLU A 299 -15.10 0.80 17.45
N ARG A 300 -14.25 0.39 18.41
CA ARG A 300 -14.10 1.09 19.69
C ARG A 300 -13.73 2.56 19.53
N LEU A 301 -12.84 2.89 18.60
CA LEU A 301 -12.46 4.28 18.35
C LEU A 301 -13.60 5.08 17.75
N LEU A 302 -14.33 4.55 16.77
CA LEU A 302 -15.44 5.24 16.12
C LEU A 302 -16.61 5.46 17.09
N ASP A 303 -17.03 4.41 17.81
CA ASP A 303 -18.08 4.51 18.83
C ASP A 303 -17.68 5.47 19.97
N GLY A 304 -16.40 5.41 20.36
CA GLY A 304 -15.85 6.30 21.38
C GLY A 304 -15.85 7.77 20.93
N ILE A 305 -15.56 8.06 19.67
CA ILE A 305 -15.61 9.42 19.12
C ILE A 305 -17.03 9.97 19.18
N GLU A 306 -18.03 9.22 18.72
CA GLU A 306 -19.42 9.64 18.76
C GLU A 306 -19.90 9.86 20.19
N ARG A 307 -19.66 8.89 21.06
CA ARG A 307 -20.04 8.96 22.47
C ARG A 307 -19.43 10.18 23.17
N ILE A 308 -18.14 10.45 22.96
CA ILE A 308 -17.45 11.60 23.58
C ILE A 308 -17.99 12.91 23.02
N ALA A 309 -18.20 13.02 21.71
CA ALA A 309 -18.76 14.22 21.10
C ALA A 309 -20.11 14.58 21.72
N HIS A 310 -21.01 13.61 21.81
CA HIS A 310 -22.33 13.79 22.43
C HIS A 310 -22.24 14.12 23.92
N ALA A 311 -21.39 13.43 24.69
CA ALA A 311 -21.24 13.68 26.12
C ALA A 311 -20.72 15.10 26.42
N GLN A 312 -19.75 15.59 25.64
CA GLN A 312 -19.22 16.96 25.83
C GLN A 312 -20.26 18.02 25.46
N ALA A 313 -21.04 17.81 24.41
CA ALA A 313 -22.13 18.69 24.02
C ALA A 313 -23.23 18.74 25.11
N ALA A 314 -23.63 17.58 25.62
CA ALA A 314 -24.61 17.50 26.71
C ALA A 314 -24.09 18.19 27.99
N SER A 315 -22.80 17.98 28.36
CA SER A 315 -22.16 18.63 29.50
C SER A 315 -22.12 20.15 29.36
N ALA A 316 -22.00 20.66 28.13
CA ALA A 316 -22.08 22.10 27.84
C ALA A 316 -23.51 22.64 27.77
N GLY A 317 -24.51 21.79 27.98
CA GLY A 317 -25.94 22.17 27.99
C GLY A 317 -26.49 22.45 26.59
N LEU A 318 -26.01 21.77 25.57
CA LEU A 318 -26.66 21.76 24.26
C LEU A 318 -27.93 20.95 24.33
N PRO A 319 -29.02 21.40 23.72
CA PRO A 319 -30.27 20.63 23.63
C PRO A 319 -30.12 19.51 22.58
N ASP A 320 -31.01 18.52 22.65
CA ASP A 320 -30.94 17.30 21.81
C ASP A 320 -30.87 17.62 20.29
N GLU A 321 -31.59 18.66 19.84
CA GLU A 321 -31.61 19.10 18.44
C GLU A 321 -30.28 19.71 17.95
N LEU A 322 -29.37 20.04 18.87
CA LEU A 322 -28.06 20.60 18.58
C LEU A 322 -26.92 19.63 18.90
N MET A 323 -27.21 18.35 19.19
CA MET A 323 -26.16 17.36 19.40
C MET A 323 -25.26 17.28 18.16
N PRO A 324 -23.95 17.08 18.36
CA PRO A 324 -23.00 16.95 17.27
C PRO A 324 -23.41 15.86 16.27
N GLU A 325 -23.22 16.13 14.99
CA GLU A 325 -23.31 15.12 13.95
C GLU A 325 -21.93 14.51 13.75
N VAL A 326 -21.79 13.22 14.04
CA VAL A 326 -20.57 12.46 13.78
C VAL A 326 -20.83 11.54 12.61
N SER A 327 -19.98 11.62 11.60
CA SER A 327 -20.11 10.80 10.40
C SER A 327 -18.76 10.31 9.94
N TRP A 328 -18.72 9.12 9.38
CA TRP A 328 -17.58 8.54 8.69
C TRP A 328 -18.03 7.83 7.43
N ARG A 329 -17.06 7.62 6.53
CA ARG A 329 -17.37 6.90 5.30
C ARG A 329 -17.51 5.41 5.59
N GLU A 330 -18.60 4.78 5.14
CA GLU A 330 -18.72 3.31 5.15
C GLU A 330 -17.56 2.63 4.38
N ARG A 331 -17.09 3.32 3.34
CA ARG A 331 -15.99 2.88 2.49
C ARG A 331 -14.66 3.40 3.04
N TYR A 332 -14.12 2.72 4.05
CA TYR A 332 -12.79 2.97 4.62
C TYR A 332 -11.74 2.07 3.95
N THR A 333 -10.44 2.33 4.15
CA THR A 333 -9.36 1.42 3.76
C THR A 333 -9.10 0.48 4.93
N PRO A 334 -9.33 -0.85 4.81
CA PRO A 334 -9.06 -1.78 5.90
C PRO A 334 -7.55 -1.97 6.12
N ALA A 335 -7.18 -2.49 7.29
CA ALA A 335 -5.79 -2.85 7.58
C ALA A 335 -5.29 -3.90 6.58
N THR A 336 -4.05 -3.74 6.12
CA THR A 336 -3.33 -4.76 5.34
C THR A 336 -2.72 -5.74 6.32
N VAL A 337 -3.19 -6.97 6.27
CA VAL A 337 -2.77 -8.05 7.17
C VAL A 337 -2.14 -9.15 6.32
N ASN A 338 -0.83 -9.26 6.38
CA ASN A 338 -0.10 -10.35 5.75
C ASN A 338 -0.47 -11.67 6.45
N ASP A 339 -0.85 -12.68 5.66
CA ASP A 339 -1.13 -14.00 6.20
C ASP A 339 0.15 -14.59 6.84
N PRO A 340 0.11 -15.07 8.10
CA PRO A 340 1.31 -15.51 8.79
C PRO A 340 2.00 -16.72 8.14
N ASP A 341 1.23 -17.70 7.67
CA ASP A 341 1.78 -18.94 7.09
C ASP A 341 2.37 -18.65 5.69
N LEU A 342 1.67 -17.85 4.88
CA LEU A 342 2.17 -17.37 3.60
C LEU A 342 3.43 -16.51 3.78
N THR A 343 3.45 -15.65 4.81
CA THR A 343 4.61 -14.82 5.15
C THR A 343 5.83 -15.66 5.49
N GLU A 344 5.67 -16.68 6.34
CA GLU A 344 6.77 -17.56 6.73
C GLU A 344 7.40 -18.23 5.51
N ARG A 345 6.57 -18.81 4.64
CA ARG A 345 7.01 -19.44 3.38
C ARG A 345 7.68 -18.43 2.45
N ALA A 346 7.05 -17.31 2.19
CA ALA A 346 7.56 -16.25 1.30
C ALA A 346 8.91 -15.70 1.80
N VAL A 347 9.04 -15.43 3.10
CA VAL A 347 10.28 -14.94 3.70
C VAL A 347 11.41 -15.95 3.60
N ALA A 348 11.14 -17.25 3.74
CA ALA A 348 12.15 -18.29 3.54
C ALA A 348 12.70 -18.25 2.09
N VAL A 349 11.80 -18.11 1.10
CA VAL A 349 12.19 -17.95 -0.32
C VAL A 349 13.01 -16.68 -0.54
N LEU A 350 12.54 -15.54 -0.02
CA LEU A 350 13.24 -14.27 -0.16
C LEU A 350 14.64 -14.31 0.50
N ARG A 351 14.77 -14.93 1.68
CA ARG A 351 16.07 -15.11 2.35
C ARG A 351 17.02 -16.01 1.58
N GLN A 352 16.50 -17.11 1.04
CA GLN A 352 17.31 -17.98 0.16
C GLN A 352 17.78 -17.22 -1.08
N ARG A 353 16.99 -16.29 -1.59
CA ARG A 353 17.28 -15.51 -2.80
C ARG A 353 18.24 -14.35 -2.56
N PHE A 354 17.99 -13.56 -1.52
CA PHE A 354 18.69 -12.30 -1.27
C PHE A 354 19.69 -12.34 -0.12
N GLY A 355 19.62 -13.38 0.73
CA GLY A 355 20.41 -13.51 1.95
C GLY A 355 19.69 -13.01 3.20
N ASP A 356 20.03 -13.57 4.35
CA ASP A 356 19.38 -13.27 5.63
C ASP A 356 19.54 -11.80 6.09
N GLU A 357 20.67 -11.18 5.73
CA GLU A 357 20.97 -9.80 6.14
C GLU A 357 20.12 -8.77 5.40
N GLN A 358 19.73 -9.07 4.16
CA GLN A 358 18.90 -8.20 3.34
C GLN A 358 17.41 -8.30 3.66
N VAL A 359 16.95 -9.42 4.21
CA VAL A 359 15.51 -9.68 4.46
C VAL A 359 15.19 -9.56 5.94
N ARG A 360 14.62 -8.43 6.36
CA ARG A 360 14.47 -8.06 7.77
C ARG A 360 13.00 -7.95 8.17
N ARG A 361 12.67 -8.51 9.34
CA ARG A 361 11.38 -8.22 9.98
C ARG A 361 11.41 -6.83 10.60
N VAL A 362 10.36 -6.06 10.37
CA VAL A 362 10.23 -4.69 10.90
C VAL A 362 8.90 -4.53 11.65
N PRO A 363 8.74 -3.48 12.47
CA PRO A 363 7.45 -3.13 13.05
C PRO A 363 6.45 -2.71 11.97
N PRO A 364 5.13 -2.86 12.24
CA PRO A 364 4.08 -2.35 11.36
C PRO A 364 4.09 -0.82 11.30
N VAL A 365 3.49 -0.26 10.22
CA VAL A 365 3.37 1.18 10.03
C VAL A 365 1.91 1.64 10.04
N MET A 366 1.68 2.90 10.46
CA MET A 366 0.35 3.51 10.47
C MET A 366 -0.08 4.10 9.12
N GLY A 367 0.69 3.87 8.04
CA GLY A 367 0.25 4.13 6.67
C GLY A 367 -0.93 3.26 6.28
N GLY A 368 -1.75 3.71 5.33
CA GLY A 368 -2.82 2.91 4.75
C GLY A 368 -2.37 2.29 3.43
N GLU A 369 -3.02 1.21 3.02
CA GLU A 369 -2.80 0.50 1.77
C GLU A 369 -4.02 -0.38 1.48
N ASP A 370 -4.64 -0.22 0.32
CA ASP A 370 -5.90 -0.92 0.02
C ASP A 370 -5.70 -2.35 -0.54
N PHE A 371 -4.45 -2.78 -0.78
CA PHE A 371 -4.08 -4.17 -1.08
C PHE A 371 -4.68 -5.17 -0.10
N GLY A 372 -4.81 -4.78 1.17
CA GLY A 372 -5.42 -5.59 2.23
C GLY A 372 -6.83 -6.09 1.90
N ARG A 373 -7.54 -5.45 0.96
CA ARG A 373 -8.89 -5.85 0.54
C ARG A 373 -8.94 -7.20 -0.15
N PHE A 374 -7.91 -7.57 -0.90
CA PHE A 374 -7.86 -8.87 -1.58
C PHE A 374 -7.90 -10.04 -0.60
N GLY A 375 -7.32 -9.89 0.60
CA GLY A 375 -7.39 -10.88 1.67
C GLY A 375 -8.70 -10.88 2.46
N ARG A 376 -9.57 -9.86 2.27
CA ARG A 376 -10.83 -9.71 3.00
C ARG A 376 -12.06 -10.12 2.20
N THR A 377 -11.87 -10.73 1.05
CA THR A 377 -12.94 -11.29 0.24
C THR A 377 -13.56 -12.52 0.93
N PRO A 378 -14.78 -12.96 0.54
CA PRO A 378 -15.38 -14.17 1.08
C PRO A 378 -14.49 -15.42 0.98
N GLN A 379 -13.62 -15.46 -0.03
CA GLN A 379 -12.64 -16.54 -0.25
C GLN A 379 -11.50 -16.53 0.76
N ARG A 380 -11.28 -15.41 1.48
CA ARG A 380 -10.19 -15.23 2.46
C ARG A 380 -8.84 -15.62 1.91
N ILE A 381 -8.52 -15.06 0.73
CA ILE A 381 -7.28 -15.36 0.00
C ILE A 381 -6.08 -14.89 0.83
N PRO A 382 -5.07 -15.75 1.07
CA PRO A 382 -3.83 -15.34 1.73
C PRO A 382 -3.12 -14.25 0.91
N ILE A 383 -2.71 -13.18 1.58
CA ILE A 383 -1.98 -12.08 0.96
C ILE A 383 -0.63 -11.87 1.64
N PHE A 384 0.37 -11.46 0.88
CA PHE A 384 1.66 -11.03 1.40
C PHE A 384 2.20 -9.86 0.61
N MET A 385 2.44 -8.75 1.32
CA MET A 385 3.14 -7.60 0.79
C MET A 385 4.46 -7.40 1.55
N PHE A 386 5.53 -7.16 0.81
CA PHE A 386 6.84 -6.83 1.35
C PHE A 386 7.32 -5.48 0.84
N TRP A 387 8.21 -4.86 1.57
CA TRP A 387 8.81 -3.60 1.16
C TRP A 387 10.20 -3.84 0.56
N VAL A 388 10.47 -3.12 -0.53
CA VAL A 388 11.80 -3.01 -1.13
C VAL A 388 12.35 -1.64 -0.78
N GLY A 389 13.58 -1.58 -0.28
CA GLY A 389 14.24 -0.31 0.05
C GLY A 389 14.40 0.57 -1.18
N GLY A 390 13.91 1.82 -1.09
CA GLY A 390 13.93 2.77 -2.20
C GLY A 390 15.02 3.83 -2.10
N THR A 391 15.48 4.18 -0.90
CA THR A 391 16.47 5.26 -0.77
C THR A 391 17.87 4.77 -1.18
N PRO A 392 18.56 5.47 -2.11
CA PRO A 392 19.96 5.14 -2.45
C PRO A 392 20.80 4.98 -1.19
N ALA A 393 21.63 3.94 -1.13
CA ALA A 393 22.32 3.56 0.10
C ALA A 393 23.21 4.67 0.68
N ASP A 394 23.91 5.40 -0.17
CA ASP A 394 24.76 6.55 0.21
C ASP A 394 23.92 7.72 0.78
N VAL A 395 22.75 7.98 0.20
CA VAL A 395 21.79 8.99 0.71
C VAL A 395 21.26 8.55 2.07
N PHE A 396 20.88 7.28 2.20
CA PHE A 396 20.39 6.71 3.46
C PHE A 396 21.41 6.83 4.57
N GLU A 397 22.64 6.43 4.32
CA GLU A 397 23.76 6.52 5.28
C GLU A 397 24.07 7.98 5.66
N ALA A 398 24.07 8.90 4.69
CA ALA A 398 24.32 10.31 4.92
C ALA A 398 23.26 10.96 5.82
N HIS A 399 21.97 10.61 5.64
CA HIS A 399 20.90 11.09 6.52
C HIS A 399 20.98 10.44 7.89
N HIS A 400 21.21 9.14 7.97
CA HIS A 400 21.34 8.40 9.21
C HIS A 400 22.48 8.93 10.09
N ALA A 401 23.62 9.25 9.50
CA ALA A 401 24.77 9.85 10.21
C ALA A 401 24.45 11.21 10.86
N ARG A 402 23.45 11.93 10.32
CA ARG A 402 22.96 13.20 10.89
C ARG A 402 21.76 13.04 11.80
N SER A 403 21.29 11.81 12.06
CA SER A 403 20.03 11.50 12.75
C SER A 403 18.81 12.17 12.09
N GLU A 404 18.83 12.27 10.78
CA GLU A 404 17.77 12.80 9.93
C GLU A 404 17.11 11.65 9.14
N ALA A 405 15.82 11.80 8.80
CA ALA A 405 15.16 10.90 7.86
C ALA A 405 15.45 11.35 6.41
N PRO A 406 15.66 10.42 5.47
CA PRO A 406 15.70 10.76 4.06
C PRO A 406 14.32 11.25 3.58
N PRO A 407 14.22 11.86 2.37
CA PRO A 407 12.92 12.19 1.78
C PRO A 407 12.00 10.96 1.77
N ALA A 408 10.85 11.08 2.43
CA ALA A 408 9.89 9.99 2.57
C ALA A 408 9.06 9.82 1.28
N ASN A 409 8.40 8.65 1.12
CA ASN A 409 7.26 8.54 0.21
C ASN A 409 6.31 9.71 0.45
N HIS A 410 5.69 10.24 -0.61
CA HIS A 410 4.89 11.47 -0.64
C HIS A 410 5.70 12.78 -0.46
N SER A 411 7.03 12.72 -0.45
CA SER A 411 7.87 13.92 -0.51
C SER A 411 8.12 14.35 -1.95
N PRO A 412 8.09 15.66 -2.26
CA PRO A 412 8.46 16.15 -3.59
C PRO A 412 9.93 15.89 -3.97
N PHE A 413 10.74 15.48 -3.01
CA PHE A 413 12.16 15.19 -3.17
C PHE A 413 12.48 13.68 -3.18
N PHE A 414 11.46 12.82 -3.08
CA PHE A 414 11.68 11.37 -3.08
C PHE A 414 12.05 10.89 -4.49
N ALA A 415 13.28 10.38 -4.61
CA ALA A 415 13.83 9.79 -5.82
C ALA A 415 14.39 8.42 -5.46
N PRO A 416 13.68 7.31 -5.77
CA PRO A 416 14.17 5.98 -5.45
C PRO A 416 15.38 5.58 -6.31
N ASP A 417 16.20 4.66 -5.79
CA ASP A 417 17.11 3.88 -6.61
C ASP A 417 16.29 2.92 -7.48
N ALA A 418 15.85 3.41 -8.63
CA ALA A 418 14.91 2.72 -9.47
C ALA A 418 15.45 1.40 -10.04
N GLU A 419 16.75 1.33 -10.42
CA GLU A 419 17.36 0.08 -10.90
C GLU A 419 17.26 -1.00 -9.84
N THR A 420 17.68 -0.69 -8.61
CA THR A 420 17.67 -1.64 -7.50
C THR A 420 16.22 -1.99 -7.10
N ALA A 421 15.32 -1.01 -6.98
CA ALA A 421 13.94 -1.26 -6.57
C ALA A 421 13.18 -2.14 -7.59
N VAL A 422 13.28 -1.82 -8.87
CA VAL A 422 12.63 -2.55 -9.96
C VAL A 422 13.17 -3.98 -10.08
N THR A 423 14.50 -4.13 -10.14
CA THR A 423 15.09 -5.45 -10.34
C THR A 423 14.88 -6.35 -9.12
N MET A 424 14.99 -5.81 -7.91
CA MET A 424 14.79 -6.57 -6.67
C MET A 424 13.31 -6.95 -6.45
N GLY A 425 12.38 -6.05 -6.77
CA GLY A 425 10.95 -6.33 -6.73
C GLY A 425 10.55 -7.41 -7.73
N ALA A 426 11.01 -7.30 -8.99
CA ALA A 426 10.78 -8.30 -10.03
C ALA A 426 11.41 -9.65 -9.67
N GLU A 427 12.64 -9.66 -9.16
CA GLU A 427 13.34 -10.87 -8.71
C GLU A 427 12.60 -11.57 -7.56
N GLY A 428 12.08 -10.77 -6.61
CA GLY A 428 11.24 -11.27 -5.52
C GLY A 428 9.96 -11.92 -6.02
N PHE A 429 9.25 -11.28 -6.93
CA PHE A 429 8.06 -11.86 -7.55
C PHE A 429 8.35 -13.17 -8.28
N VAL A 430 9.39 -13.20 -9.11
CA VAL A 430 9.76 -14.42 -9.84
C VAL A 430 10.11 -15.56 -8.87
N ALA A 431 10.89 -15.27 -7.83
CA ALA A 431 11.26 -16.28 -6.83
C ALA A 431 10.03 -16.85 -6.11
N LEU A 432 9.08 -16.00 -5.70
CA LEU A 432 7.83 -16.42 -5.05
C LEU A 432 6.94 -17.24 -5.99
N VAL A 433 6.84 -16.86 -7.26
CA VAL A 433 6.08 -17.62 -8.26
C VAL A 433 6.70 -19.00 -8.49
N LEU A 434 8.00 -19.09 -8.69
CA LEU A 434 8.68 -20.36 -8.92
C LEU A 434 8.59 -21.32 -7.73
N ASP A 435 8.57 -20.79 -6.49
CA ASP A 435 8.40 -21.61 -5.29
C ASP A 435 6.96 -22.15 -5.15
N HIS A 436 5.95 -21.32 -5.50
CA HIS A 436 4.55 -21.68 -5.28
C HIS A 436 3.97 -22.51 -6.41
N LEU A 437 4.32 -22.21 -7.65
CA LEU A 437 3.81 -22.94 -8.82
C LEU A 437 4.64 -24.19 -9.14
N GLY A 438 5.94 -24.16 -8.86
CA GLY A 438 6.82 -25.30 -9.14
C GLY A 438 6.93 -25.65 -10.62
N PRO A 439 7.77 -26.61 -10.98
CA PRO A 439 7.86 -27.11 -12.35
C PRO A 439 6.63 -27.93 -12.73
N PRO A 440 6.32 -28.04 -14.04
CA PRO A 440 5.22 -28.84 -14.60
C PRO A 440 5.27 -30.32 -14.21
#